data_f5e0ad88e5320640f7ea224546b97a3c
#
_entry.id   f5e0ad88e5320640f7ea224546b97a3c
#
_cell.length_a   1.000
_cell.length_b   1.000
_cell.length_c   1.000
_cell.angle_alpha   90.00
_cell.angle_beta   90.00
_cell.angle_gamma   90.00
#
_symmetry.space_group_name_H-M   'P 1'
#
loop_
_entity.id
_entity.type
_entity.pdbx_description
1 polymer ?
#
loop_
_entity_poly.entity_id
_entity_poly.type
_entity_poly.pdbx_seq_one_letter_code
_entity_poly.pdbx_strand_id
1 'polypeptide(L)'
;MTHRRIGILGGTFDPIHRGHLDVGTAAEAALSLDRLFVIPSQAPPHRPAPHASSFHRFAMVALTAGGRAGWRASDLELRTPPPSYTASTLKQFHLRGYRPSELFFLIGADAFAEIESWKDYPALLGYSHFAVVSRPSHPVQSLPVQMPHLARLMTNPAVGPETLDTPSIILIDASTADVSSTAIRELRSQGRPITGLVDVGVQQHIEQHGLYTSRNPGRRAMDQQPDPAAGRLHGEG
;
A
#
# COMPACT_ATOMS: atom_id res chain seq x y z
N MET A 1 26.39 -6.87 12.60
CA MET A 1 25.15 -7.45 12.01
C MET A 1 24.58 -6.41 11.06
N THR A 2 24.45 -6.72 9.78
CA THR A 2 23.81 -5.80 8.81
C THR A 2 22.35 -5.61 9.21
N HIS A 3 21.94 -4.37 9.51
CA HIS A 3 20.56 -4.01 9.77
C HIS A 3 19.77 -4.16 8.46
N ARG A 4 18.73 -4.98 8.45
CA ARG A 4 17.81 -5.10 7.32
C ARG A 4 16.94 -3.85 7.24
N ARG A 5 16.67 -3.37 6.02
CA ARG A 5 15.80 -2.22 5.75
C ARG A 5 14.61 -2.68 4.91
N ILE A 6 13.51 -2.89 5.57
CA ILE A 6 12.32 -3.48 4.97
C ILE A 6 11.22 -2.44 4.82
N GLY A 7 10.95 -2.04 3.58
CA GLY A 7 9.83 -1.18 3.25
C GLY A 7 8.51 -1.94 3.25
N ILE A 8 7.45 -1.29 3.69
CA ILE A 8 6.08 -1.79 3.67
C ILE A 8 5.19 -0.70 3.09
N LEU A 9 4.64 -0.94 1.89
CA LEU A 9 3.68 -0.06 1.24
C LEU A 9 2.31 -0.73 1.28
N GLY A 10 1.46 -0.29 2.19
CA GLY A 10 0.08 -0.74 2.32
C GLY A 10 -0.88 0.15 1.53
N GLY A 11 -1.97 -0.43 1.03
CA GLY A 11 -3.00 0.34 0.34
C GLY A 11 -4.14 -0.51 -0.21
N THR A 12 -5.23 0.13 -0.59
CA THR A 12 -6.34 -0.56 -1.25
C THR A 12 -5.95 -1.06 -2.64
N PHE A 13 -5.15 -0.28 -3.37
CA PHE A 13 -4.66 -0.56 -4.73
C PHE A 13 -5.79 -0.96 -5.70
N ASP A 14 -6.76 -0.09 -5.84
CA ASP A 14 -7.98 -0.31 -6.63
C ASP A 14 -8.14 0.71 -7.79
N PRO A 15 -7.18 0.74 -8.78
CA PRO A 15 -5.96 -0.04 -8.92
C PRO A 15 -4.71 0.59 -8.26
N ILE A 16 -3.60 -0.16 -8.21
CA ILE A 16 -2.27 0.40 -8.01
C ILE A 16 -1.91 1.31 -9.20
N HIS A 17 -1.23 2.44 -8.95
CA HIS A 17 -0.99 3.46 -9.97
C HIS A 17 0.33 4.21 -9.74
N ARG A 18 0.70 5.05 -10.71
CA ARG A 18 1.98 5.79 -10.74
C ARG A 18 2.27 6.51 -9.42
N GLY A 19 1.29 7.18 -8.82
CA GLY A 19 1.51 7.85 -7.54
C GLY A 19 1.92 6.92 -6.39
N HIS A 20 1.45 5.66 -6.37
CA HIS A 20 1.92 4.66 -5.42
C HIS A 20 3.37 4.21 -5.72
N LEU A 21 3.67 4.05 -7.01
CA LEU A 21 5.00 3.65 -7.46
C LEU A 21 6.05 4.71 -7.10
N ASP A 22 5.71 5.97 -7.31
CA ASP A 22 6.61 7.09 -7.01
C ASP A 22 6.92 7.16 -5.51
N VAL A 23 5.93 6.92 -4.63
CA VAL A 23 6.14 6.80 -3.18
C VAL A 23 7.11 5.67 -2.86
N GLY A 24 6.91 4.49 -3.44
CA GLY A 24 7.79 3.33 -3.23
C GLY A 24 9.21 3.59 -3.71
N THR A 25 9.36 4.13 -4.93
CA THR A 25 10.66 4.43 -5.54
C THR A 25 11.42 5.52 -4.77
N ALA A 26 10.73 6.58 -4.36
CA ALA A 26 11.34 7.66 -3.58
C ALA A 26 11.87 7.15 -2.24
N ALA A 27 11.08 6.32 -1.55
CA ALA A 27 11.49 5.74 -0.26
C ALA A 27 12.64 4.72 -0.44
N GLU A 28 12.60 3.88 -1.48
CA GLU A 28 13.67 2.93 -1.81
C GLU A 28 15.01 3.66 -2.03
N ALA A 29 14.98 4.74 -2.80
CA ALA A 29 16.17 5.54 -3.07
C ALA A 29 16.70 6.29 -1.82
N ALA A 30 15.78 6.91 -1.06
CA ALA A 30 16.15 7.73 0.10
C ALA A 30 16.66 6.89 1.30
N LEU A 31 16.15 5.65 1.44
CA LEU A 31 16.39 4.81 2.60
C LEU A 31 17.27 3.60 2.29
N SER A 32 17.66 3.38 1.03
CA SER A 32 18.41 2.20 0.57
C SER A 32 17.76 0.90 1.05
N LEU A 33 16.46 0.74 0.75
CA LEU A 33 15.69 -0.43 1.20
C LEU A 33 16.21 -1.72 0.56
N ASP A 34 16.44 -2.76 1.35
CA ASP A 34 16.81 -4.09 0.87
C ASP A 34 15.64 -4.79 0.18
N ARG A 35 14.42 -4.49 0.64
CA ARG A 35 13.17 -5.06 0.11
C ARG A 35 11.99 -4.14 0.39
N LEU A 36 11.08 -4.09 -0.56
CA LEU A 36 9.79 -3.40 -0.42
C LEU A 36 8.63 -4.38 -0.60
N PHE A 37 7.85 -4.59 0.45
CA PHE A 37 6.60 -5.34 0.38
C PHE A 37 5.45 -4.40 0.00
N VAL A 38 4.71 -4.74 -1.07
CA VAL A 38 3.48 -4.04 -1.46
C VAL A 38 2.30 -4.93 -1.06
N ILE A 39 1.46 -4.43 -0.16
CA ILE A 39 0.45 -5.23 0.56
C ILE A 39 -0.95 -4.65 0.29
N PRO A 40 -1.75 -5.28 -0.58
CA PRO A 40 -3.14 -4.86 -0.78
C PRO A 40 -3.98 -5.16 0.47
N SER A 41 -4.75 -4.19 0.93
CA SER A 41 -5.65 -4.36 2.06
C SER A 41 -6.83 -5.28 1.71
N GLN A 42 -7.29 -6.09 2.66
CA GLN A 42 -8.51 -6.89 2.50
C GLN A 42 -9.74 -5.97 2.43
N ALA A 43 -9.96 -5.20 3.47
CA ALA A 43 -10.97 -4.15 3.53
C ALA A 43 -10.44 -3.01 4.40
N PRO A 44 -10.20 -1.82 3.83
CA PRO A 44 -9.75 -0.69 4.62
C PRO A 44 -10.87 -0.26 5.59
N PRO A 45 -10.54 0.04 6.87
CA PRO A 45 -11.51 0.63 7.79
C PRO A 45 -11.91 2.01 7.24
N HIS A 46 -13.10 2.45 7.45
CA HIS A 46 -13.58 3.81 7.09
C HIS A 46 -13.65 4.14 5.59
N ARG A 47 -13.49 3.15 4.69
CA ARG A 47 -13.67 3.33 3.24
C ARG A 47 -14.70 2.36 2.68
N PRO A 48 -15.40 2.71 1.60
CA PRO A 48 -16.30 1.77 0.91
C PRO A 48 -15.53 0.56 0.40
N ALA A 49 -16.25 -0.54 0.17
CA ALA A 49 -15.68 -1.75 -0.41
C ALA A 49 -14.99 -1.43 -1.75
N PRO A 50 -13.81 -2.04 -2.03
CA PRO A 50 -13.13 -1.89 -3.30
C PRO A 50 -14.00 -2.33 -4.49
N HIS A 51 -13.78 -1.71 -5.66
CA HIS A 51 -14.49 -2.06 -6.89
C HIS A 51 -14.00 -3.36 -7.49
N ALA A 52 -12.68 -3.57 -7.49
CA ALA A 52 -12.08 -4.83 -7.92
C ALA A 52 -11.95 -5.80 -6.73
N SER A 53 -12.12 -7.11 -7.00
CA SER A 53 -11.92 -8.15 -6.00
C SER A 53 -10.50 -8.13 -5.45
N SER A 54 -10.30 -8.73 -4.27
CA SER A 54 -8.96 -8.88 -3.67
C SER A 54 -7.99 -9.61 -4.59
N PHE A 55 -8.47 -10.60 -5.38
CA PHE A 55 -7.66 -11.33 -6.37
C PHE A 55 -7.16 -10.42 -7.50
N HIS A 56 -8.03 -9.59 -8.08
CA HIS A 56 -7.63 -8.63 -9.11
C HIS A 56 -6.66 -7.59 -8.57
N ARG A 57 -6.89 -7.07 -7.37
CA ARG A 57 -6.02 -6.08 -6.73
C ARG A 57 -4.64 -6.68 -6.43
N PHE A 58 -4.59 -7.92 -5.93
CA PHE A 58 -3.34 -8.64 -5.73
C PHE A 58 -2.61 -8.91 -7.05
N ALA A 59 -3.33 -9.34 -8.10
CA ALA A 59 -2.73 -9.55 -9.42
C ALA A 59 -2.08 -8.28 -9.97
N MET A 60 -2.76 -7.12 -9.87
CA MET A 60 -2.22 -5.83 -10.30
C MET A 60 -0.97 -5.43 -9.49
N VAL A 61 -0.97 -5.68 -8.18
CA VAL A 61 0.21 -5.45 -7.31
C VAL A 61 1.35 -6.41 -7.69
N ALA A 62 1.05 -7.68 -7.97
CA ALA A 62 2.06 -8.67 -8.37
C ALA A 62 2.71 -8.33 -9.72
N LEU A 63 1.92 -7.89 -10.71
CA LEU A 63 2.43 -7.41 -12.00
C LEU A 63 3.37 -6.21 -11.82
N THR A 64 3.00 -5.27 -10.96
CA THR A 64 3.83 -4.10 -10.63
C THR A 64 5.14 -4.51 -9.95
N ALA A 65 5.07 -5.37 -8.93
CA ALA A 65 6.24 -5.79 -8.16
C ALA A 65 7.19 -6.68 -8.98
N GLY A 66 6.65 -7.52 -9.88
CA GLY A 66 7.44 -8.42 -10.71
C GLY A 66 8.40 -7.71 -11.67
N GLY A 67 8.10 -6.48 -12.05
CA GLY A 67 8.96 -5.63 -12.90
C GLY A 67 10.05 -4.86 -12.14
N ARG A 68 10.17 -5.02 -10.81
CA ARG A 68 11.10 -4.24 -9.96
C ARG A 68 11.94 -5.13 -9.06
N ALA A 69 13.26 -4.97 -9.14
CA ALA A 69 14.17 -5.65 -8.21
C ALA A 69 13.87 -5.19 -6.77
N GLY A 70 13.90 -6.11 -5.82
CA GLY A 70 13.64 -5.77 -4.41
C GLY A 70 12.16 -5.66 -4.03
N TRP A 71 11.25 -5.40 -4.97
CA TRP A 71 9.81 -5.33 -4.68
C TRP A 71 9.17 -6.71 -4.60
N ARG A 72 8.20 -6.86 -3.68
CA ARG A 72 7.47 -8.11 -3.47
C ARG A 72 6.00 -7.84 -3.20
N ALA A 73 5.11 -8.43 -3.98
CA ALA A 73 3.70 -8.50 -3.64
C ALA A 73 3.52 -9.42 -2.42
N SER A 74 2.67 -9.01 -1.48
CA SER A 74 2.33 -9.84 -0.32
C SER A 74 0.82 -9.86 -0.11
N ASP A 75 0.26 -11.04 0.05
CA ASP A 75 -1.15 -11.28 0.33
C ASP A 75 -1.46 -11.32 1.85
N LEU A 76 -0.54 -10.82 2.67
CA LEU A 76 -0.61 -10.89 4.12
C LEU A 76 -1.96 -10.45 4.67
N GLU A 77 -2.45 -9.30 4.24
CA GLU A 77 -3.73 -8.78 4.72
C GLU A 77 -4.94 -9.48 4.08
N LEU A 78 -4.78 -10.06 2.88
CA LEU A 78 -5.85 -10.80 2.21
C LEU A 78 -6.17 -12.14 2.90
N ARG A 79 -5.22 -12.67 3.68
CA ARG A 79 -5.37 -13.91 4.46
C ARG A 79 -5.92 -13.67 5.87
N THR A 80 -6.06 -12.40 6.27
CA THR A 80 -6.54 -12.05 7.62
C THR A 80 -7.98 -11.56 7.56
N PRO A 81 -8.80 -11.82 8.61
CA PRO A 81 -10.15 -11.25 8.66
C PRO A 81 -10.13 -9.72 8.60
N PRO A 82 -11.12 -9.12 7.89
CA PRO A 82 -11.27 -7.67 7.87
C PRO A 82 -11.68 -7.12 9.24
N PRO A 83 -11.44 -5.81 9.51
CA PRO A 83 -10.78 -4.85 8.65
C PRO A 83 -9.25 -4.90 8.73
N SER A 84 -8.57 -4.43 7.65
CA SER A 84 -7.11 -4.30 7.60
C SER A 84 -6.65 -3.08 8.40
N TYR A 85 -5.75 -3.30 9.35
CA TYR A 85 -5.12 -2.23 10.12
C TYR A 85 -3.60 -2.29 10.01
N THR A 86 -2.96 -1.16 9.79
CA THR A 86 -1.48 -1.04 9.74
C THR A 86 -0.83 -1.61 10.99
N ALA A 87 -1.39 -1.34 12.17
CA ALA A 87 -0.90 -1.90 13.44
C ALA A 87 -0.84 -3.43 13.43
N SER A 88 -1.87 -4.09 12.87
CA SER A 88 -1.92 -5.56 12.76
C SER A 88 -0.87 -6.08 11.79
N THR A 89 -0.69 -5.40 10.66
CA THR A 89 0.31 -5.73 9.65
C THR A 89 1.73 -5.63 10.23
N LEU A 90 2.07 -4.54 10.91
CA LEU A 90 3.38 -4.37 11.54
C LEU A 90 3.64 -5.42 12.63
N LYS A 91 2.64 -5.75 13.47
CA LYS A 91 2.74 -6.84 14.45
C LYS A 91 3.03 -8.20 13.79
N GLN A 92 2.48 -8.47 12.60
CA GLN A 92 2.80 -9.69 11.85
C GLN A 92 4.27 -9.72 11.38
N PHE A 93 4.86 -8.59 11.03
CA PHE A 93 6.29 -8.52 10.72
C PHE A 93 7.15 -8.73 11.99
N HIS A 94 6.76 -8.19 13.14
CA HIS A 94 7.45 -8.47 14.41
C HIS A 94 7.42 -9.96 14.76
N LEU A 95 6.28 -10.63 14.58
CA LEU A 95 6.18 -12.09 14.80
C LEU A 95 7.09 -12.90 13.86
N ARG A 96 7.49 -12.34 12.72
CA ARG A 96 8.45 -12.92 11.78
C ARG A 96 9.92 -12.55 12.12
N GLY A 97 10.16 -11.93 13.26
CA GLY A 97 11.49 -11.60 13.78
C GLY A 97 12.09 -10.30 13.24
N TYR A 98 11.29 -9.40 12.65
CA TYR A 98 11.75 -8.06 12.31
C TYR A 98 11.62 -7.12 13.50
N ARG A 99 12.67 -6.35 13.76
CA ARG A 99 12.65 -5.30 14.80
C ARG A 99 11.95 -4.04 14.28
N PRO A 100 11.37 -3.21 15.15
CA PRO A 100 10.79 -1.93 14.74
C PRO A 100 11.75 -1.03 13.94
N SER A 101 13.02 -1.00 14.30
CA SER A 101 14.08 -0.23 13.62
C SER A 101 14.49 -0.80 12.25
N GLU A 102 14.02 -1.99 11.87
CA GLU A 102 14.25 -2.59 10.55
C GLU A 102 13.07 -2.36 9.59
N LEU A 103 11.93 -1.86 10.09
CA LEU A 103 10.70 -1.68 9.32
C LEU A 103 10.48 -0.21 8.98
N PHE A 104 10.12 0.05 7.73
CA PHE A 104 9.79 1.38 7.20
C PHE A 104 8.41 1.31 6.57
N PHE A 105 7.39 1.87 7.25
CA PHE A 105 6.04 1.97 6.69
C PHE A 105 5.96 3.20 5.78
N LEU A 106 5.73 2.97 4.49
CA LEU A 106 5.70 4.01 3.47
C LEU A 106 4.29 4.58 3.35
N ILE A 107 4.19 5.91 3.40
CA ILE A 107 2.90 6.61 3.39
C ILE A 107 3.03 7.97 2.70
N GLY A 108 1.98 8.39 1.99
CA GLY A 108 1.91 9.76 1.48
C GLY A 108 1.62 10.77 2.60
N ALA A 109 2.08 11.99 2.43
CA ALA A 109 1.90 13.06 3.42
C ALA A 109 0.42 13.37 3.70
N ASP A 110 -0.44 13.24 2.70
CA ASP A 110 -1.90 13.37 2.81
C ASP A 110 -2.50 12.35 3.80
N ALA A 111 -2.12 11.09 3.67
CA ALA A 111 -2.60 10.04 4.55
C ALA A 111 -1.94 10.08 5.94
N PHE A 112 -0.67 10.53 6.03
CA PHE A 112 0.00 10.70 7.31
C PHE A 112 -0.60 11.83 8.16
N ALA A 113 -1.15 12.88 7.54
CA ALA A 113 -1.85 13.94 8.25
C ALA A 113 -3.05 13.43 9.07
N GLU A 114 -3.59 12.25 8.73
CA GLU A 114 -4.70 11.60 9.45
C GLU A 114 -4.23 10.53 10.46
N ILE A 115 -2.92 10.40 10.73
CA ILE A 115 -2.32 9.30 11.52
C ILE A 115 -2.93 9.17 12.92
N GLU A 116 -3.38 10.25 13.52
CA GLU A 116 -3.98 10.27 14.85
C GLU A 116 -5.29 9.47 14.93
N SER A 117 -5.98 9.33 13.80
CA SER A 117 -7.21 8.53 13.69
C SER A 117 -6.94 7.04 13.53
N TRP A 118 -5.69 6.62 13.33
CA TRP A 118 -5.35 5.25 13.04
C TRP A 118 -5.36 4.39 14.31
N LYS A 119 -5.74 3.12 14.14
CA LYS A 119 -5.77 2.15 15.22
C LYS A 119 -4.42 2.04 15.93
N ASP A 120 -4.47 1.96 17.26
CA ASP A 120 -3.32 1.86 18.16
C ASP A 120 -2.44 3.14 18.20
N TYR A 121 -2.89 4.29 17.67
CA TYR A 121 -2.21 5.56 17.89
C TYR A 121 -2.28 5.95 19.39
N PRO A 122 -1.22 6.50 20.03
CA PRO A 122 0.10 6.83 19.45
C PRO A 122 1.11 5.66 19.45
N ALA A 123 0.80 4.50 20.05
CA ALA A 123 1.72 3.36 20.14
C ALA A 123 2.15 2.84 18.77
N LEU A 124 1.31 3.01 17.74
CA LEU A 124 1.59 2.67 16.35
C LEU A 124 2.93 3.26 15.86
N LEU A 125 3.27 4.49 16.27
CA LEU A 125 4.51 5.16 15.87
C LEU A 125 5.77 4.46 16.38
N GLY A 126 5.65 3.59 17.38
CA GLY A 126 6.74 2.75 17.90
C GLY A 126 6.89 1.40 17.19
N TYR A 127 6.01 1.03 16.24
CA TYR A 127 6.06 -0.28 15.59
C TYR A 127 6.97 -0.31 14.33
N SER A 128 7.29 0.84 13.77
CA SER A 128 8.19 1.00 12.62
C SER A 128 8.62 2.46 12.47
N HIS A 129 9.62 2.71 11.63
CA HIS A 129 9.77 4.04 11.05
C HIS A 129 8.58 4.32 10.12
N PHE A 130 8.16 5.60 10.03
CA PHE A 130 7.19 6.08 9.06
C PHE A 130 7.93 6.90 8.00
N ALA A 131 8.05 6.35 6.79
CA ALA A 131 8.63 7.05 5.65
C ALA A 131 7.53 7.84 4.95
N VAL A 132 7.44 9.12 5.24
CA VAL A 132 6.40 10.03 4.74
C VAL A 132 6.91 10.74 3.49
N VAL A 133 6.24 10.52 2.37
CA VAL A 133 6.63 11.05 1.06
C VAL A 133 5.68 12.18 0.65
N SER A 134 6.23 13.28 0.12
CA SER A 134 5.44 14.39 -0.43
C SER A 134 4.43 13.90 -1.46
N ARG A 135 3.24 14.52 -1.42
CA ARG A 135 2.19 14.32 -2.44
C ARG A 135 1.86 15.67 -3.07
N PRO A 136 1.32 15.70 -4.30
CA PRO A 136 0.80 16.94 -4.86
C PRO A 136 -0.11 17.66 -3.84
N SER A 137 0.12 18.95 -3.63
CA SER A 137 -0.56 19.78 -2.62
C SER A 137 -0.33 19.42 -1.15
N HIS A 138 0.49 18.39 -0.84
CA HIS A 138 0.81 18.00 0.54
C HIS A 138 2.34 17.82 0.70
N PRO A 139 3.12 18.92 0.75
CA PRO A 139 4.56 18.85 0.92
C PRO A 139 4.91 18.42 2.36
N VAL A 140 5.87 17.52 2.52
CA VAL A 140 6.30 17.03 3.85
C VAL A 140 6.84 18.14 4.76
N GLN A 141 7.34 19.23 4.17
CA GLN A 141 7.87 20.38 4.91
C GLN A 141 6.80 21.08 5.77
N SER A 142 5.52 20.93 5.43
CA SER A 142 4.43 21.51 6.21
C SER A 142 4.08 20.71 7.47
N LEU A 143 4.44 19.43 7.52
CA LEU A 143 4.04 18.53 8.61
C LEU A 143 4.53 18.96 10.00
N PRO A 144 5.78 19.44 10.21
CA PRO A 144 6.22 19.90 11.54
C PRO A 144 5.37 21.05 12.09
N VAL A 145 4.81 21.90 11.21
CA VAL A 145 3.93 23.03 11.60
C VAL A 145 2.50 22.52 11.82
N GLN A 146 2.02 21.61 11.01
CA GLN A 146 0.66 21.03 11.13
C GLN A 146 0.54 20.10 12.35
N MET A 147 1.61 19.39 12.70
CA MET A 147 1.66 18.39 13.77
C MET A 147 2.82 18.66 14.74
N PRO A 148 2.83 19.80 15.47
CA PRO A 148 3.97 20.23 16.29
C PRO A 148 4.31 19.25 17.41
N HIS A 149 3.34 18.49 17.91
CA HIS A 149 3.55 17.46 18.94
C HIS A 149 4.34 16.26 18.42
N LEU A 150 4.36 15.99 17.11
CA LEU A 150 5.16 14.95 16.45
C LEU A 150 6.49 15.48 15.90
N ALA A 151 6.73 16.80 15.88
CA ALA A 151 7.89 17.39 15.24
C ALA A 151 9.24 16.84 15.79
N ARG A 152 9.30 16.44 17.05
CA ARG A 152 10.49 15.83 17.67
C ARG A 152 10.83 14.43 17.13
N LEU A 153 9.85 13.73 16.55
CA LEU A 153 10.00 12.41 15.93
C LEU A 153 10.33 12.54 14.45
N MET A 154 10.20 13.75 13.86
CA MET A 154 10.41 14.01 12.44
C MET A 154 11.89 14.26 12.17
N THR A 155 12.42 13.63 11.12
CA THR A 155 13.80 13.74 10.65
C THR A 155 13.86 13.68 9.13
N ASN A 156 15.03 14.03 8.57
CA ASN A 156 15.28 13.95 7.13
C ASN A 156 16.11 12.70 6.81
N PRO A 157 16.03 12.16 5.58
CA PRO A 157 16.80 10.98 5.15
C PRO A 157 18.32 11.16 5.21
N ALA A 158 18.82 12.41 5.19
CA ALA A 158 20.24 12.72 5.29
C ALA A 158 20.90 12.34 6.65
N VAL A 159 20.08 12.15 7.69
CA VAL A 159 20.51 11.45 8.90
C VAL A 159 20.48 9.96 8.53
N GLY A 160 21.62 9.41 8.11
CA GLY A 160 21.70 8.06 7.54
C GLY A 160 20.91 7.06 8.37
N PRO A 161 20.10 6.19 7.73
CA PRO A 161 19.25 5.22 8.44
C PRO A 161 20.05 4.26 9.32
N GLU A 162 21.37 4.25 9.21
CA GLU A 162 22.31 3.50 10.06
C GLU A 162 22.34 4.01 11.51
N THR A 163 21.86 5.25 11.76
CA THR A 163 21.86 5.88 13.08
C THR A 163 20.49 5.82 13.77
N LEU A 164 19.45 5.27 13.12
CA LEU A 164 18.09 5.23 13.65
C LEU A 164 17.81 3.90 14.37
N ASP A 165 18.28 3.79 15.62
CA ASP A 165 17.98 2.62 16.46
C ASP A 165 16.53 2.58 16.97
N THR A 166 15.83 3.72 16.90
CA THR A 166 14.44 3.87 17.36
C THR A 166 13.55 4.37 16.24
N PRO A 167 12.28 3.91 16.19
CA PRO A 167 11.29 4.39 15.24
C PRO A 167 11.20 5.92 15.18
N SER A 168 11.16 6.46 13.97
CA SER A 168 11.13 7.89 13.68
C SER A 168 10.23 8.16 12.47
N ILE A 169 9.82 9.41 12.28
CA ILE A 169 9.06 9.87 11.13
C ILE A 169 10.05 10.51 10.15
N ILE A 170 10.32 9.85 9.03
CA ILE A 170 11.32 10.26 8.05
C ILE A 170 10.60 11.00 6.92
N LEU A 171 10.90 12.29 6.76
CA LEU A 171 10.28 13.17 5.78
C LEU A 171 11.06 13.10 4.46
N ILE A 172 10.43 12.54 3.42
CA ILE A 172 11.03 12.37 2.10
C ILE A 172 10.39 13.34 1.12
N ASP A 173 11.13 14.38 0.74
CA ASP A 173 10.69 15.31 -0.28
C ASP A 173 10.98 14.74 -1.67
N ALA A 174 9.91 14.39 -2.38
CA ALA A 174 9.99 13.83 -3.73
C ALA A 174 8.78 14.27 -4.56
N SER A 175 9.01 14.44 -5.86
CA SER A 175 7.93 14.67 -6.80
C SER A 175 7.19 13.37 -7.07
N THR A 176 5.88 13.37 -6.84
CA THR A 176 5.00 12.22 -7.12
C THR A 176 3.89 12.61 -8.08
N ALA A 177 3.47 11.68 -8.93
CA ALA A 177 2.41 11.93 -9.90
C ALA A 177 1.08 12.27 -9.21
N ASP A 178 0.38 13.25 -9.77
CA ASP A 178 -0.98 13.62 -9.35
C ASP A 178 -1.99 12.66 -9.97
N VAL A 179 -2.07 11.45 -9.41
CA VAL A 179 -2.93 10.36 -9.88
C VAL A 179 -3.62 9.73 -8.68
N SER A 180 -4.91 9.46 -8.84
CA SER A 180 -5.68 8.70 -7.85
C SER A 180 -6.39 7.49 -8.46
N SER A 181 -6.60 6.44 -7.67
CA SER A 181 -7.40 5.28 -8.09
C SER A 181 -8.81 5.68 -8.52
N THR A 182 -9.41 6.67 -7.87
CA THR A 182 -10.74 7.19 -8.21
C THR A 182 -10.75 7.80 -9.62
N ALA A 183 -9.79 8.67 -9.94
CA ALA A 183 -9.67 9.27 -11.27
C ALA A 183 -9.48 8.19 -12.36
N ILE A 184 -8.66 7.16 -12.09
CA ILE A 184 -8.45 6.06 -13.03
C ILE A 184 -9.76 5.28 -13.27
N ARG A 185 -10.50 4.95 -12.21
CA ARG A 185 -11.78 4.24 -12.36
C ARG A 185 -12.81 5.07 -13.12
N GLU A 186 -12.83 6.38 -12.91
CA GLU A 186 -13.70 7.29 -13.65
C GLU A 186 -13.35 7.33 -15.14
N LEU A 187 -12.07 7.50 -15.49
CA LEU A 187 -11.61 7.43 -16.88
C LEU A 187 -12.04 6.13 -17.54
N ARG A 188 -11.86 4.98 -16.87
CA ARG A 188 -12.25 3.66 -17.40
C ARG A 188 -13.75 3.53 -17.58
N SER A 189 -14.55 4.04 -16.66
CA SER A 189 -16.01 4.02 -16.75
C SER A 189 -16.54 4.81 -17.97
N GLN A 190 -15.79 5.85 -18.36
CA GLN A 190 -16.06 6.70 -19.53
C GLN A 190 -15.43 6.17 -20.83
N GLY A 191 -14.75 5.01 -20.80
CA GLY A 191 -14.04 4.47 -21.97
C GLY A 191 -12.78 5.26 -22.36
N ARG A 192 -12.26 6.12 -21.48
CA ARG A 192 -11.05 6.93 -21.70
C ARG A 192 -9.78 6.14 -21.39
N PRO A 193 -8.66 6.45 -22.05
CA PRO A 193 -7.38 5.77 -21.84
C PRO A 193 -6.81 6.06 -20.44
N ILE A 194 -6.10 5.09 -19.88
CA ILE A 194 -5.36 5.20 -18.60
C ILE A 194 -3.85 4.98 -18.80
N THR A 195 -3.38 5.08 -20.04
CA THR A 195 -1.98 4.90 -20.43
C THR A 195 -1.09 5.90 -19.67
N GLY A 196 0.00 5.40 -19.09
CA GLY A 196 0.93 6.20 -18.29
C GLY A 196 0.49 6.47 -16.83
N LEU A 197 -0.78 6.20 -16.48
CA LEU A 197 -1.27 6.34 -15.11
C LEU A 197 -1.02 5.09 -14.26
N VAL A 198 -0.93 3.94 -14.90
CA VAL A 198 -0.60 2.62 -14.31
C VAL A 198 0.51 1.95 -15.11
N ASP A 199 1.14 0.92 -14.57
CA ASP A 199 2.08 0.09 -15.32
C ASP A 199 1.37 -0.63 -16.48
N VAL A 200 2.09 -0.92 -17.57
CA VAL A 200 1.55 -1.56 -18.78
C VAL A 200 0.85 -2.88 -18.45
N GLY A 201 1.48 -3.73 -17.60
CA GLY A 201 0.86 -5.00 -17.19
C GLY A 201 -0.43 -4.81 -16.39
N VAL A 202 -0.51 -3.77 -15.58
CA VAL A 202 -1.73 -3.40 -14.83
C VAL A 202 -2.81 -2.91 -15.80
N GLN A 203 -2.46 -2.07 -16.78
CA GLN A 203 -3.41 -1.62 -17.80
C GLN A 203 -3.97 -2.81 -18.57
N GLN A 204 -3.13 -3.72 -19.06
CA GLN A 204 -3.54 -4.93 -19.77
C GLN A 204 -4.48 -5.79 -18.93
N HIS A 205 -4.16 -6.01 -17.64
CA HIS A 205 -5.02 -6.74 -16.72
C HIS A 205 -6.40 -6.09 -16.56
N ILE A 206 -6.46 -4.76 -16.38
CA ILE A 206 -7.70 -3.99 -16.28
C ILE A 206 -8.54 -4.15 -17.54
N GLU A 207 -7.91 -4.07 -18.72
CA GLU A 207 -8.59 -4.16 -20.03
C GLU A 207 -9.10 -5.57 -20.31
N GLN A 208 -8.26 -6.59 -20.11
CA GLN A 208 -8.62 -8.01 -20.33
C GLN A 208 -9.78 -8.48 -19.47
N HIS A 209 -9.84 -7.99 -18.22
CA HIS A 209 -10.90 -8.37 -17.27
C HIS A 209 -12.09 -7.40 -17.25
N GLY A 210 -12.09 -6.36 -18.09
CA GLY A 210 -13.17 -5.38 -18.16
C GLY A 210 -13.39 -4.65 -16.83
N LEU A 211 -12.31 -4.44 -16.02
CA LEU A 211 -12.44 -3.78 -14.74
C LEU A 211 -12.78 -2.31 -14.91
N TYR A 212 -13.56 -1.80 -13.97
CA TYR A 212 -13.95 -0.37 -13.86
C TYR A 212 -14.75 0.18 -15.06
N THR A 213 -15.36 -0.68 -15.87
CA THR A 213 -16.23 -0.24 -16.96
C THR A 213 -17.67 -0.09 -16.50
N SER A 214 -18.43 0.85 -17.08
CA SER A 214 -19.85 1.06 -16.77
C SER A 214 -20.74 -0.11 -17.18
N ARG A 215 -20.24 -1.05 -18.00
CA ARG A 215 -21.02 -2.13 -18.64
C ARG A 215 -21.25 -3.38 -17.78
N ASN A 216 -20.76 -3.46 -16.53
CA ASN A 216 -20.92 -4.71 -15.77
C ASN A 216 -21.27 -4.53 -14.26
N PRO A 217 -22.49 -4.04 -13.92
CA PRO A 217 -22.97 -4.10 -12.54
C PRO A 217 -23.29 -5.54 -12.07
N GLY A 218 -23.42 -6.52 -12.99
CA GLY A 218 -23.88 -7.89 -12.68
C GLY A 218 -22.78 -8.91 -12.33
N ARG A 219 -21.49 -8.66 -12.60
CA ARG A 219 -20.40 -9.61 -12.27
C ARG A 219 -20.02 -9.67 -10.78
N ARG A 220 -20.51 -8.74 -9.97
CA ARG A 220 -20.27 -8.76 -8.51
C ARG A 220 -20.84 -10.00 -7.80
N ALA A 221 -21.85 -10.65 -8.36
CA ALA A 221 -22.52 -11.79 -7.73
C ALA A 221 -21.89 -13.15 -8.06
N MET A 222 -21.16 -13.30 -9.18
CA MET A 222 -20.61 -14.60 -9.59
C MET A 222 -19.27 -14.95 -8.94
N ASP A 223 -18.44 -13.95 -8.58
CA ASP A 223 -17.16 -14.21 -7.90
C ASP A 223 -17.30 -14.48 -6.39
N GLN A 224 -18.53 -14.38 -5.84
CA GLN A 224 -18.80 -14.63 -4.42
C GLN A 224 -19.59 -15.93 -4.16
N GLN A 225 -20.01 -16.65 -5.20
CA GLN A 225 -20.64 -17.95 -5.01
C GLN A 225 -19.57 -19.04 -4.89
N PRO A 226 -19.56 -19.83 -3.78
CA PRO A 226 -18.74 -21.02 -3.71
C PRO A 226 -19.19 -21.99 -4.81
N ASP A 227 -18.24 -22.59 -5.49
CA ASP A 227 -18.45 -23.59 -6.53
C ASP A 227 -19.34 -24.72 -5.99
N PRO A 228 -20.57 -24.94 -6.52
CA PRO A 228 -21.44 -25.99 -6.05
C PRO A 228 -20.90 -27.41 -6.36
N ALA A 229 -19.80 -27.54 -7.10
CA ALA A 229 -19.14 -28.81 -7.40
C ALA A 229 -18.18 -29.29 -6.33
N ALA A 230 -17.76 -28.44 -5.35
CA ALA A 230 -16.83 -28.82 -4.30
C ALA A 230 -17.42 -29.76 -3.22
N GLY A 231 -18.71 -30.09 -3.30
CA GLY A 231 -19.44 -30.89 -2.31
C GLY A 231 -19.60 -32.40 -2.61
N ARG A 232 -19.01 -32.96 -3.68
CA ARG A 232 -19.27 -34.35 -4.09
C ARG A 232 -18.02 -35.21 -4.25
N LEU A 233 -17.14 -35.23 -3.28
CA LEU A 233 -16.02 -36.20 -3.25
C LEU A 233 -15.79 -36.80 -1.84
N HIS A 234 -16.86 -37.21 -1.17
CA HIS A 234 -16.77 -38.20 -0.09
C HIS A 234 -18.11 -38.94 -0.02
N GLY A 235 -18.13 -40.12 -0.62
CA GLY A 235 -19.20 -41.06 -0.53
C GLY A 235 -18.80 -42.38 -1.16
N GLU A 236 -18.57 -43.35 -0.32
CA GLU A 236 -18.60 -44.78 -0.53
C GLU A 236 -17.43 -45.46 -1.24
N GLY A 237 -16.80 -46.36 -0.46
CA GLY A 237 -15.90 -47.42 -0.86
C GLY A 237 -15.10 -47.90 0.32
#